data_f2f7f8a0e1084cafd80e1b75151ffeed
#
_entry.id   f2f7f8a0e1084cafd80e1b75151ffeed
#
_cell.length_a   1.000
_cell.length_b   1.000
_cell.length_c   1.000
_cell.angle_alpha   90.00
_cell.angle_beta   90.00
_cell.angle_gamma   90.00
#
_symmetry.space_group_name_H-M   'P 1'
#
loop_
_entity.id
_entity.type
_entity.pdbx_description
1 polymer ?
#
loop_
_entity_poly.entity_id
_entity_poly.type
_entity_poly.pdbx_seq_one_letter_code
_entity_poly.pdbx_strand_id
1 'polypeptide(L)'
;MNMQFNPNENTEEEIEIDMEGGISPYAPPEAYNPPSKEDEIPYEDLHPFLQKFIDEHNEYTKELNAFEATIAMIEGGKIDREINDRLVQFFTHFDNQIVKHNLLEERYLFAQISKKMKANGEHSQADENYNVIDVLEDDHVKSIQMASVSFNMFALFSRIPDEKSRYIILDVALNQAKELLELLKVHIYREDTIIFPYAQKHFTDEELTQIQEKTGD
;
A
#
# COMPACT_ATOMS: atom_id res chain seq x y z
N MET A 1 49.90 5.00 28.51
CA MET A 1 49.80 4.44 27.18
C MET A 1 48.77 5.28 26.45
N ASN A 2 49.23 6.30 25.70
CA ASN A 2 48.37 7.28 25.03
C ASN A 2 47.96 6.75 23.67
N MET A 3 46.68 6.50 23.46
CA MET A 3 46.13 6.31 22.14
C MET A 3 45.84 7.69 21.52
N GLN A 4 46.60 8.08 20.50
CA GLN A 4 46.32 9.25 19.67
C GLN A 4 45.25 8.85 18.67
N PHE A 5 44.15 9.61 18.71
CA PHE A 5 43.07 9.54 17.72
C PHE A 5 43.56 10.26 16.45
N ASN A 6 43.61 9.57 15.31
CA ASN A 6 43.95 10.12 14.03
C ASN A 6 42.66 10.47 13.25
N PRO A 7 42.33 11.74 12.99
CA PRO A 7 41.06 12.13 12.38
C PRO A 7 41.01 12.07 10.84
N ASN A 8 41.96 11.42 10.18
CA ASN A 8 42.11 11.45 8.70
C ASN A 8 42.09 10.06 8.03
N GLU A 9 41.43 9.07 8.60
CA GLU A 9 41.06 7.87 7.84
C GLU A 9 39.55 7.93 7.53
N ASN A 10 39.21 8.78 6.53
CA ASN A 10 38.00 8.59 5.73
C ASN A 10 38.26 7.42 4.82
N THR A 11 38.03 6.22 5.29
CA THR A 11 37.65 5.13 4.41
C THR A 11 36.14 5.26 4.22
N GLU A 12 35.74 5.93 3.14
CA GLU A 12 34.47 5.65 2.47
C GLU A 12 34.59 4.19 2.02
N GLU A 13 34.31 3.25 2.91
CA GLU A 13 33.84 1.94 2.50
C GLU A 13 32.51 2.19 1.80
N GLU A 14 32.55 2.29 0.47
CA GLU A 14 31.39 2.02 -0.36
C GLU A 14 30.89 0.65 0.09
N ILE A 15 29.80 0.65 0.86
CA ILE A 15 29.02 -0.57 1.09
C ILE A 15 28.49 -0.91 -0.29
N GLU A 16 29.24 -1.71 -1.05
CA GLU A 16 28.69 -2.47 -2.15
C GLU A 16 27.61 -3.35 -1.53
N ILE A 17 26.36 -2.89 -1.62
CA ILE A 17 25.21 -3.73 -1.34
C ILE A 17 25.26 -4.78 -2.45
N ASP A 18 25.76 -5.94 -2.09
CA ASP A 18 25.74 -7.13 -2.94
C ASP A 18 24.25 -7.49 -3.17
N MET A 19 23.73 -6.98 -4.28
CA MET A 19 22.34 -7.20 -4.69
C MET A 19 22.12 -8.66 -5.15
N GLU A 20 23.13 -9.49 -5.17
CA GLU A 20 23.00 -10.92 -5.50
C GLU A 20 22.56 -11.80 -4.31
N GLY A 21 22.40 -11.28 -3.09
CA GLY A 21 22.19 -12.13 -1.92
C GLY A 21 21.25 -11.63 -0.84
N GLY A 22 20.43 -10.59 -1.05
CA GLY A 22 19.83 -9.86 0.05
C GLY A 22 18.31 -9.90 0.23
N ILE A 23 17.54 -10.57 -0.62
CA ILE A 23 16.10 -10.71 -0.42
C ILE A 23 15.86 -11.81 0.62
N SER A 24 15.09 -11.49 1.66
CA SER A 24 14.66 -12.49 2.63
C SER A 24 14.05 -13.69 1.88
N PRO A 25 14.41 -14.95 2.23
CA PRO A 25 13.80 -16.12 1.60
C PRO A 25 12.28 -16.21 1.82
N TYR A 26 11.75 -15.43 2.74
CA TYR A 26 10.32 -15.29 3.00
C TYR A 26 9.65 -14.23 2.13
N ALA A 27 10.43 -13.34 1.49
CA ALA A 27 9.88 -12.34 0.61
C ALA A 27 9.68 -12.92 -0.79
N PRO A 28 8.49 -12.82 -1.39
CA PRO A 28 8.32 -13.19 -2.78
C PRO A 28 9.11 -12.20 -3.65
N PRO A 29 9.95 -12.67 -4.59
CA PRO A 29 10.80 -11.81 -5.41
C PRO A 29 10.02 -10.70 -6.12
N GLU A 30 8.83 -11.01 -6.57
CA GLU A 30 7.94 -10.12 -7.34
C GLU A 30 7.47 -8.92 -6.51
N ALA A 31 7.38 -9.07 -5.17
CA ALA A 31 6.97 -7.99 -4.27
C ALA A 31 8.02 -6.86 -4.16
N TYR A 32 9.26 -7.12 -4.56
CA TYR A 32 10.40 -6.23 -4.32
C TYR A 32 11.13 -5.82 -5.60
N ASN A 33 10.95 -6.52 -6.69
CA ASN A 33 11.56 -6.16 -7.96
C ASN A 33 10.64 -5.14 -8.66
N PRO A 34 11.12 -3.91 -8.91
CA PRO A 34 10.38 -3.01 -9.78
C PRO A 34 10.20 -3.68 -11.15
N PRO A 35 9.03 -3.55 -11.77
CA PRO A 35 8.81 -4.10 -13.10
C PRO A 35 9.84 -3.53 -14.07
N SER A 36 10.34 -4.37 -14.98
CA SER A 36 11.16 -3.88 -16.08
C SER A 36 10.27 -3.04 -17.01
N LYS A 37 10.85 -2.11 -17.76
CA LYS A 37 10.10 -1.34 -18.77
C LYS A 37 9.41 -2.23 -19.82
N GLU A 38 9.90 -3.45 -20.01
CA GLU A 38 9.37 -4.46 -20.89
C GLU A 38 8.12 -5.15 -20.30
N ASP A 39 7.90 -4.99 -19.00
CA ASP A 39 6.76 -5.56 -18.30
C ASP A 39 5.58 -4.59 -18.19
N GLU A 40 5.79 -3.30 -18.46
CA GLU A 40 4.72 -2.31 -18.49
C GLU A 40 3.72 -2.62 -19.61
N ILE A 41 2.44 -2.65 -19.26
CA ILE A 41 1.34 -2.78 -20.24
C ILE A 41 0.61 -1.43 -20.25
N PRO A 42 0.48 -0.77 -21.41
CA PRO A 42 -0.32 0.45 -21.52
C PRO A 42 -1.76 0.23 -21.05
N TYR A 43 -2.34 1.25 -20.41
CA TYR A 43 -3.71 1.19 -19.90
C TYR A 43 -4.72 0.74 -20.97
N GLU A 44 -4.59 1.25 -22.20
CA GLU A 44 -5.45 0.93 -23.34
C GLU A 44 -5.37 -0.53 -23.80
N ASP A 45 -4.30 -1.26 -23.47
CA ASP A 45 -4.08 -2.65 -23.81
C ASP A 45 -4.54 -3.61 -22.69
N LEU A 46 -4.96 -3.07 -21.55
CA LEU A 46 -5.52 -3.87 -20.44
C LEU A 46 -6.97 -4.25 -20.72
N HIS A 47 -7.37 -5.42 -20.25
CA HIS A 47 -8.76 -5.84 -20.25
C HIS A 47 -9.65 -4.84 -19.47
N PRO A 48 -10.89 -4.53 -19.94
CA PRO A 48 -11.75 -3.52 -19.28
C PRO A 48 -11.99 -3.76 -17.80
N PHE A 49 -11.98 -5.01 -17.36
CA PHE A 49 -12.08 -5.37 -15.94
C PHE A 49 -10.89 -4.84 -15.11
N LEU A 50 -9.66 -4.94 -15.63
CA LEU A 50 -8.47 -4.41 -14.97
C LEU A 50 -8.39 -2.88 -15.05
N GLN A 51 -8.81 -2.30 -16.20
CA GLN A 51 -8.93 -0.84 -16.34
C GLN A 51 -9.83 -0.24 -15.27
N LYS A 52 -10.94 -0.90 -14.92
CA LYS A 52 -11.85 -0.46 -13.87
C LYS A 52 -11.14 -0.30 -12.51
N PHE A 53 -10.31 -1.27 -12.10
CA PHE A 53 -9.53 -1.17 -10.86
C PHE A 53 -8.55 0.01 -10.90
N ILE A 54 -7.84 0.20 -12.02
CA ILE A 54 -6.94 1.35 -12.20
C ILE A 54 -7.71 2.69 -12.14
N ASP A 55 -8.90 2.77 -12.70
CA ASP A 55 -9.73 3.97 -12.62
C ASP A 55 -10.16 4.27 -11.18
N GLU A 56 -10.50 3.24 -10.41
CA GLU A 56 -10.78 3.37 -8.97
C GLU A 56 -9.53 3.82 -8.21
N HIS A 57 -8.34 3.28 -8.50
CA HIS A 57 -7.05 3.71 -7.92
C HIS A 57 -6.72 5.18 -8.24
N ASN A 58 -7.06 5.65 -9.44
CA ASN A 58 -6.89 7.06 -9.78
C ASN A 58 -7.78 7.99 -8.93
N GLU A 59 -9.00 7.56 -8.59
CA GLU A 59 -9.87 8.31 -7.68
C GLU A 59 -9.35 8.23 -6.23
N TYR A 60 -8.90 7.04 -5.77
CA TYR A 60 -8.31 6.87 -4.44
C TYR A 60 -7.05 7.72 -4.26
N THR A 61 -6.21 7.82 -5.28
CA THR A 61 -5.01 8.67 -5.26
C THR A 61 -5.34 10.14 -5.02
N LYS A 62 -6.47 10.64 -5.56
CA LYS A 62 -6.93 12.01 -5.30
C LYS A 62 -7.32 12.19 -3.82
N GLU A 63 -8.05 11.24 -3.25
CA GLU A 63 -8.44 11.28 -1.83
C GLU A 63 -7.22 11.12 -0.90
N LEU A 64 -6.26 10.25 -1.24
CA LEU A 64 -5.00 10.11 -0.50
C LEU A 64 -4.20 11.42 -0.51
N ASN A 65 -4.10 12.10 -1.64
CA ASN A 65 -3.42 13.39 -1.73
C ASN A 65 -4.14 14.50 -0.92
N ALA A 66 -5.48 14.48 -0.90
CA ALA A 66 -6.26 15.40 -0.07
C ALA A 66 -6.07 15.13 1.43
N PHE A 67 -5.96 13.85 1.81
CA PHE A 67 -5.67 13.44 3.18
C PHE A 67 -4.24 13.80 3.60
N GLU A 68 -3.25 13.59 2.74
CA GLU A 68 -1.86 14.02 2.97
C GLU A 68 -1.78 15.55 3.21
N ALA A 69 -2.46 16.33 2.39
CA ALA A 69 -2.54 17.78 2.58
C ALA A 69 -3.21 18.13 3.92
N THR A 70 -4.21 17.38 4.35
CA THR A 70 -4.89 17.57 5.64
C THR A 70 -3.95 17.27 6.81
N ILE A 71 -3.16 16.20 6.74
CA ILE A 71 -2.12 15.86 7.72
C ILE A 71 -1.10 17.00 7.83
N ALA A 72 -0.61 17.51 6.69
CA ALA A 72 0.33 18.63 6.68
C ALA A 72 -0.24 19.91 7.30
N MET A 73 -1.54 20.20 7.09
CA MET A 73 -2.21 21.32 7.76
C MET A 73 -2.25 21.16 9.27
N ILE A 74 -2.53 19.94 9.77
CA ILE A 74 -2.55 19.63 11.20
C ILE A 74 -1.15 19.80 11.81
N GLU A 75 -0.12 19.33 11.14
CA GLU A 75 1.28 19.51 11.56
C GLU A 75 1.68 20.99 11.60
N GLY A 76 1.13 21.80 10.67
CA GLY A 76 1.28 23.25 10.69
C GLY A 76 0.47 23.96 11.78
N GLY A 77 -0.23 23.21 12.64
CA GLY A 77 -1.00 23.73 13.78
C GLY A 77 -2.44 24.14 13.43
N LYS A 78 -2.93 23.84 12.22
CA LYS A 78 -4.33 24.10 11.85
C LYS A 78 -5.22 23.01 12.42
N ILE A 79 -6.04 23.36 13.41
CA ILE A 79 -6.99 22.46 14.06
C ILE A 79 -8.33 23.20 14.19
N ASP A 80 -9.18 23.00 13.21
CA ASP A 80 -10.48 23.67 13.11
C ASP A 80 -11.55 22.70 12.57
N ARG A 81 -12.75 23.23 12.36
CA ARG A 81 -13.86 22.45 11.84
C ARG A 81 -13.58 21.92 10.42
N GLU A 82 -12.93 22.69 9.59
CA GLU A 82 -12.59 22.27 8.22
C GLU A 82 -11.71 21.03 8.23
N ILE A 83 -10.71 21.00 9.11
CA ILE A 83 -9.84 19.82 9.28
C ILE A 83 -10.67 18.61 9.72
N ASN A 84 -11.57 18.78 10.68
CA ASN A 84 -12.42 17.66 11.11
C ASN A 84 -13.30 17.14 9.96
N ASP A 85 -13.89 18.03 9.16
CA ASP A 85 -14.74 17.64 8.03
C ASP A 85 -13.93 16.88 6.96
N ARG A 86 -12.67 17.27 6.69
CA ARG A 86 -11.74 16.57 5.79
C ARG A 86 -11.34 15.18 6.31
N LEU A 87 -11.07 15.04 7.61
CA LEU A 87 -10.79 13.76 8.22
C LEU A 87 -12.01 12.82 8.11
N VAL A 88 -13.19 13.31 8.42
CA VAL A 88 -14.44 12.54 8.28
C VAL A 88 -14.67 12.13 6.83
N GLN A 89 -14.42 13.00 5.86
CA GLN A 89 -14.53 12.68 4.43
C GLN A 89 -13.60 11.51 4.07
N PHE A 90 -12.33 11.60 4.42
CA PHE A 90 -11.36 10.56 4.11
C PHE A 90 -11.73 9.20 4.71
N PHE A 91 -11.99 9.13 6.02
CA PHE A 91 -12.33 7.86 6.66
C PHE A 91 -13.66 7.28 6.18
N THR A 92 -14.63 8.14 5.82
CA THR A 92 -15.88 7.70 5.19
C THR A 92 -15.61 7.11 3.79
N HIS A 93 -14.75 7.76 3.01
CA HIS A 93 -14.33 7.25 1.70
C HIS A 93 -13.58 5.92 1.83
N PHE A 94 -12.64 5.83 2.79
CA PHE A 94 -11.90 4.61 3.08
C PHE A 94 -12.85 3.42 3.35
N ASP A 95 -13.79 3.58 4.27
CA ASP A 95 -14.73 2.50 4.65
C ASP A 95 -15.70 2.12 3.52
N ASN A 96 -16.15 3.10 2.72
CA ASN A 96 -17.20 2.88 1.73
C ASN A 96 -16.68 2.53 0.34
N GLN A 97 -15.45 2.88 0.01
CA GLN A 97 -14.88 2.67 -1.31
C GLN A 97 -13.66 1.74 -1.23
N ILE A 98 -12.60 2.12 -0.52
CA ILE A 98 -11.34 1.36 -0.50
C ILE A 98 -11.57 -0.05 0.08
N VAL A 99 -12.23 -0.18 1.22
CA VAL A 99 -12.50 -1.50 1.82
C VAL A 99 -13.36 -2.39 0.92
N LYS A 100 -14.31 -1.81 0.17
CA LYS A 100 -15.13 -2.60 -0.76
C LYS A 100 -14.35 -3.06 -1.99
N HIS A 101 -13.50 -2.21 -2.52
CA HIS A 101 -12.59 -2.51 -3.60
C HIS A 101 -11.69 -3.69 -3.22
N ASN A 102 -10.99 -3.59 -2.09
CA ASN A 102 -10.14 -4.67 -1.57
C ASN A 102 -10.91 -6.01 -1.44
N LEU A 103 -12.16 -5.97 -0.97
CA LEU A 103 -13.00 -7.18 -0.88
C LEU A 103 -13.33 -7.79 -2.25
N LEU A 104 -13.47 -6.98 -3.30
CA LEU A 104 -13.69 -7.48 -4.66
C LEU A 104 -12.43 -8.14 -5.20
N GLU A 105 -11.26 -7.54 -4.97
CA GLU A 105 -9.98 -8.12 -5.35
C GLU A 105 -9.73 -9.44 -4.67
N GLU A 106 -9.78 -9.51 -3.35
CA GLU A 106 -9.55 -10.75 -2.59
C GLU A 106 -10.49 -11.86 -3.03
N ARG A 107 -11.79 -11.54 -3.16
CA ARG A 107 -12.80 -12.54 -3.45
C ARG A 107 -12.74 -13.10 -4.85
N TYR A 108 -12.41 -12.26 -5.85
CA TYR A 108 -12.60 -12.64 -7.24
C TYR A 108 -11.29 -12.68 -8.04
N LEU A 109 -10.40 -11.72 -7.87
CA LEU A 109 -9.19 -11.56 -8.67
C LEU A 109 -7.99 -12.24 -8.03
N PHE A 110 -7.64 -11.89 -6.81
CA PHE A 110 -6.42 -12.33 -6.11
C PHE A 110 -6.33 -13.84 -5.97
N ALA A 111 -7.43 -14.50 -5.59
CA ALA A 111 -7.46 -15.95 -5.48
C ALA A 111 -7.10 -16.67 -6.81
N GLN A 112 -7.49 -16.11 -7.95
CA GLN A 112 -7.18 -16.68 -9.27
C GLN A 112 -5.74 -16.38 -9.67
N ILE A 113 -5.24 -15.16 -9.41
CA ILE A 113 -3.86 -14.77 -9.67
C ILE A 113 -2.90 -15.60 -8.82
N SER A 114 -3.13 -15.68 -7.50
CA SER A 114 -2.30 -16.47 -6.57
C SER A 114 -2.17 -17.93 -7.01
N LYS A 115 -3.29 -18.53 -7.43
CA LYS A 115 -3.28 -19.90 -7.95
C LYS A 115 -2.41 -20.03 -9.21
N LYS A 116 -2.48 -19.07 -10.11
CA LYS A 116 -1.72 -19.08 -11.38
C LYS A 116 -0.24 -18.85 -11.13
N MET A 117 0.10 -17.90 -10.24
CA MET A 117 1.47 -17.62 -9.80
C MET A 117 2.10 -18.88 -9.19
N LYS A 118 1.45 -19.51 -8.22
CA LYS A 118 1.94 -20.75 -7.58
C LYS A 118 2.16 -21.88 -8.60
N ALA A 119 1.27 -22.02 -9.57
CA ALA A 119 1.43 -23.00 -10.64
C ALA A 119 2.62 -22.71 -11.57
N ASN A 120 2.99 -21.44 -11.73
CA ASN A 120 4.14 -20.99 -12.52
C ASN A 120 5.46 -20.99 -11.70
N GLY A 121 5.42 -21.36 -10.41
CA GLY A 121 6.59 -21.35 -9.52
C GLY A 121 6.93 -19.96 -8.98
N GLU A 122 6.00 -19.00 -9.06
CA GLU A 122 6.15 -17.64 -8.56
C GLU A 122 5.64 -17.56 -7.11
N HIS A 123 6.50 -17.95 -6.20
CA HIS A 123 6.24 -18.02 -4.76
C HIS A 123 7.52 -17.78 -3.95
N SER A 124 7.37 -17.55 -2.65
CA SER A 124 8.49 -17.44 -1.73
C SER A 124 9.39 -18.69 -1.78
N GLN A 125 10.69 -18.50 -1.68
CA GLN A 125 11.64 -19.63 -1.60
C GLN A 125 11.50 -20.40 -0.29
N ALA A 126 10.99 -19.77 0.75
CA ALA A 126 10.81 -20.35 2.07
C ALA A 126 9.45 -21.04 2.26
N ASP A 127 8.43 -20.62 1.51
CA ASP A 127 7.07 -21.16 1.57
C ASP A 127 6.40 -21.13 0.20
N GLU A 128 6.23 -22.27 -0.42
CA GLU A 128 5.56 -22.41 -1.73
C GLU A 128 4.09 -21.96 -1.73
N ASN A 129 3.50 -21.80 -0.56
CA ASN A 129 2.13 -21.29 -0.44
C ASN A 129 2.04 -19.76 -0.31
N TYR A 130 3.17 -19.07 -0.19
CA TYR A 130 3.24 -17.62 0.02
C TYR A 130 3.79 -16.91 -1.22
N ASN A 131 3.06 -15.94 -1.74
CA ASN A 131 3.46 -15.11 -2.88
C ASN A 131 3.08 -13.63 -2.67
N VAL A 132 3.24 -12.79 -3.71
CA VAL A 132 2.96 -11.36 -3.60
C VAL A 132 1.50 -11.04 -3.28
N ILE A 133 0.55 -11.90 -3.64
CA ILE A 133 -0.87 -11.71 -3.29
C ILE A 133 -1.07 -11.80 -1.79
N ASP A 134 -0.39 -12.75 -1.11
CA ASP A 134 -0.47 -12.84 0.35
C ASP A 134 0.07 -11.56 1.03
N VAL A 135 1.07 -10.90 0.43
CA VAL A 135 1.56 -9.57 0.89
C VAL A 135 0.49 -8.50 0.74
N LEU A 136 -0.22 -8.47 -0.40
CA LEU A 136 -1.27 -7.48 -0.65
C LEU A 136 -2.50 -7.69 0.25
N GLU A 137 -2.91 -8.94 0.49
CA GLU A 137 -3.96 -9.26 1.44
C GLU A 137 -3.59 -8.82 2.87
N ASP A 138 -2.32 -9.01 3.27
CA ASP A 138 -1.79 -8.48 4.53
C ASP A 138 -1.82 -6.95 4.59
N ASP A 139 -1.53 -6.26 3.48
CA ASP A 139 -1.60 -4.81 3.39
C ASP A 139 -3.06 -4.30 3.54
N HIS A 140 -4.04 -5.02 3.02
CA HIS A 140 -5.47 -4.73 3.26
C HIS A 140 -5.82 -4.77 4.75
N VAL A 141 -5.42 -5.83 5.45
CA VAL A 141 -5.65 -5.97 6.90
C VAL A 141 -4.96 -4.86 7.68
N LYS A 142 -3.70 -4.56 7.36
CA LYS A 142 -2.92 -3.49 8.02
C LYS A 142 -3.55 -2.12 7.77
N SER A 143 -4.02 -1.85 6.55
CA SER A 143 -4.66 -0.57 6.22
C SER A 143 -5.91 -0.32 7.06
N ILE A 144 -6.76 -1.33 7.25
CA ILE A 144 -7.95 -1.26 8.11
C ILE A 144 -7.56 -1.01 9.58
N GLN A 145 -6.51 -1.68 10.08
CA GLN A 145 -6.01 -1.48 11.43
C GLN A 145 -5.48 -0.05 11.63
N MET A 146 -4.63 0.43 10.72
CA MET A 146 -4.04 1.77 10.79
C MET A 146 -5.12 2.86 10.65
N ALA A 147 -6.07 2.71 9.75
CA ALA A 147 -7.20 3.62 9.61
C ALA A 147 -8.03 3.70 10.90
N SER A 148 -8.35 2.54 11.49
CA SER A 148 -9.10 2.47 12.74
C SER A 148 -8.36 3.12 13.91
N VAL A 149 -7.05 2.87 14.05
CA VAL A 149 -6.24 3.49 15.09
C VAL A 149 -6.15 4.99 14.89
N SER A 150 -5.81 5.45 13.68
CA SER A 150 -5.70 6.88 13.36
C SER A 150 -7.00 7.63 13.62
N PHE A 151 -8.13 7.12 13.11
CA PHE A 151 -9.45 7.70 13.35
C PHE A 151 -9.78 7.83 14.84
N ASN A 152 -9.57 6.75 15.62
CA ASN A 152 -9.84 6.78 17.06
C ASN A 152 -8.92 7.74 17.82
N MET A 153 -7.65 7.87 17.42
CA MET A 153 -6.71 8.80 18.03
C MET A 153 -7.08 10.26 17.73
N PHE A 154 -7.50 10.60 16.49
CA PHE A 154 -8.03 11.93 16.16
C PHE A 154 -9.30 12.24 16.96
N ALA A 155 -10.21 11.28 17.10
CA ALA A 155 -11.42 11.43 17.90
C ALA A 155 -11.11 11.61 19.39
N LEU A 156 -10.12 10.89 19.91
CA LEU A 156 -9.64 11.01 21.30
C LEU A 156 -8.98 12.37 21.56
N PHE A 157 -8.13 12.82 20.63
CA PHE A 157 -7.50 14.15 20.68
C PHE A 157 -8.52 15.26 20.93
N SER A 158 -9.66 15.23 20.25
CA SER A 158 -10.70 16.24 20.39
C SER A 158 -11.38 16.27 21.77
N ARG A 159 -11.28 15.20 22.54
CA ARG A 159 -11.99 15.00 23.82
C ARG A 159 -11.12 15.16 25.06
N ILE A 160 -9.80 15.02 24.94
CA ILE A 160 -8.88 15.12 26.09
C ILE A 160 -8.72 16.58 26.49
N PRO A 161 -8.99 16.94 27.78
CA PRO A 161 -8.89 18.32 28.23
C PRO A 161 -7.44 18.73 28.53
N ASP A 162 -6.57 17.79 28.92
CA ASP A 162 -5.16 18.06 29.25
C ASP A 162 -4.35 18.29 27.97
N GLU A 163 -3.78 19.48 27.85
CA GLU A 163 -3.06 19.92 26.65
C GLU A 163 -1.85 19.03 26.32
N LYS A 164 -1.07 18.65 27.34
CA LYS A 164 0.11 17.80 27.15
C LYS A 164 -0.26 16.41 26.63
N SER A 165 -1.29 15.80 27.20
CA SER A 165 -1.80 14.50 26.76
C SER A 165 -2.39 14.57 25.36
N ARG A 166 -3.05 15.69 25.00
CA ARG A 166 -3.58 15.92 23.66
C ARG A 166 -2.50 15.87 22.60
N TYR A 167 -1.35 16.52 22.83
CA TYR A 167 -0.25 16.51 21.86
C TYR A 167 0.35 15.13 21.67
N ILE A 168 0.46 14.32 22.73
CA ILE A 168 0.93 12.94 22.64
C ILE A 168 -0.03 12.11 21.77
N ILE A 169 -1.34 12.26 21.97
CA ILE A 169 -2.35 11.54 21.19
C ILE A 169 -2.36 12.00 19.72
N LEU A 170 -2.18 13.31 19.48
CA LEU A 170 -2.10 13.85 18.13
C LEU A 170 -0.88 13.29 17.38
N ASP A 171 0.26 13.20 18.03
CA ASP A 171 1.47 12.62 17.45
C ASP A 171 1.25 11.17 17.03
N VAL A 172 0.62 10.35 17.86
CA VAL A 172 0.24 8.97 17.53
C VAL A 172 -0.73 8.93 16.33
N ALA A 173 -1.74 9.82 16.32
CA ALA A 173 -2.71 9.88 15.22
C ALA A 173 -2.04 10.22 13.89
N LEU A 174 -1.13 11.21 13.90
CA LEU A 174 -0.41 11.66 12.71
C LEU A 174 0.56 10.59 12.19
N ASN A 175 1.29 9.92 13.08
CA ASN A 175 2.22 8.87 12.68
C ASN A 175 1.45 7.70 12.02
N GLN A 176 0.35 7.24 12.62
CA GLN A 176 -0.48 6.19 12.03
C GLN A 176 -1.12 6.62 10.71
N ALA A 177 -1.53 7.88 10.58
CA ALA A 177 -2.08 8.42 9.33
C ALA A 177 -1.04 8.45 8.20
N LYS A 178 0.21 8.80 8.50
CA LYS A 178 1.31 8.80 7.52
C LYS A 178 1.68 7.39 7.08
N GLU A 179 1.79 6.46 8.03
CA GLU A 179 2.05 5.06 7.74
C GLU A 179 0.93 4.45 6.87
N LEU A 180 -0.33 4.79 7.15
CA LEU A 180 -1.46 4.40 6.32
C LEU A 180 -1.35 4.94 4.89
N LEU A 181 -1.02 6.23 4.74
CA LEU A 181 -0.83 6.85 3.43
C LEU A 181 0.26 6.16 2.62
N GLU A 182 1.40 5.90 3.25
CA GLU A 182 2.53 5.25 2.60
C GLU A 182 2.19 3.81 2.19
N LEU A 183 1.57 3.06 3.08
CA LEU A 183 1.09 1.72 2.80
C LEU A 183 0.17 1.70 1.58
N LEU A 184 -0.88 2.53 1.55
CA LEU A 184 -1.86 2.56 0.46
C LEU A 184 -1.23 3.00 -0.88
N LYS A 185 -0.32 3.98 -0.88
CA LYS A 185 0.38 4.41 -2.10
C LYS A 185 1.26 3.28 -2.67
N VAL A 186 2.00 2.57 -1.82
CA VAL A 186 2.85 1.45 -2.24
C VAL A 186 2.01 0.26 -2.70
N HIS A 187 0.90 -0.01 -2.03
CA HIS A 187 -0.05 -1.06 -2.37
C HIS A 187 -0.63 -0.84 -3.77
N ILE A 188 -1.25 0.31 -4.04
CA ILE A 188 -1.77 0.70 -5.36
C ILE A 188 -0.68 0.59 -6.43
N TYR A 189 0.53 1.09 -6.15
CA TYR A 189 1.65 1.00 -7.08
C TYR A 189 1.97 -0.45 -7.45
N ARG A 190 1.98 -1.38 -6.48
CA ARG A 190 2.24 -2.80 -6.75
C ARG A 190 1.16 -3.43 -7.61
N GLU A 191 -0.10 -3.12 -7.36
CA GLU A 191 -1.21 -3.63 -8.13
C GLU A 191 -1.16 -3.13 -9.57
N ASP A 192 -1.02 -1.83 -9.76
CA ASP A 192 -0.99 -1.21 -11.09
C ASP A 192 0.21 -1.66 -11.92
N THR A 193 1.38 -1.87 -11.29
CA THR A 193 2.63 -2.12 -12.02
C THR A 193 3.03 -3.59 -12.08
N ILE A 194 2.54 -4.44 -11.18
CA ILE A 194 2.93 -5.85 -11.10
C ILE A 194 1.72 -6.76 -11.31
N ILE A 195 0.65 -6.57 -10.53
CA ILE A 195 -0.46 -7.53 -10.46
C ILE A 195 -1.36 -7.47 -11.68
N PHE A 196 -1.80 -6.27 -12.08
CA PHE A 196 -2.67 -6.13 -13.25
C PHE A 196 -1.94 -6.45 -14.56
N PRO A 197 -0.67 -6.03 -14.79
CA PRO A 197 0.12 -6.53 -15.91
C PRO A 197 0.32 -8.05 -15.89
N TYR A 198 0.54 -8.65 -14.72
CA TYR A 198 0.61 -10.10 -14.60
C TYR A 198 -0.70 -10.76 -15.02
N ALA A 199 -1.83 -10.27 -14.53
CA ALA A 199 -3.15 -10.78 -14.89
C ALA A 199 -3.37 -10.69 -16.41
N GLN A 200 -3.07 -9.55 -17.03
CA GLN A 200 -3.20 -9.36 -18.47
C GLN A 200 -2.34 -10.33 -19.28
N LYS A 201 -1.12 -10.64 -18.83
CA LYS A 201 -0.21 -11.56 -19.54
C LYS A 201 -0.61 -13.04 -19.41
N HIS A 202 -1.19 -13.41 -18.27
CA HIS A 202 -1.37 -14.82 -17.92
C HIS A 202 -2.81 -15.33 -17.96
N PHE A 203 -3.79 -14.43 -18.13
CA PHE A 203 -5.20 -14.81 -18.29
C PHE A 203 -5.66 -14.52 -19.72
N THR A 204 -6.58 -15.33 -20.24
CA THR A 204 -7.26 -14.99 -21.49
C THR A 204 -8.37 -13.96 -21.23
N ASP A 205 -8.81 -13.26 -22.29
CA ASP A 205 -9.93 -12.31 -22.18
C ASP A 205 -11.21 -12.99 -21.66
N GLU A 206 -11.44 -14.26 -22.06
CA GLU A 206 -12.58 -15.03 -21.57
C GLU A 206 -12.47 -15.34 -20.08
N GLU A 207 -11.27 -15.66 -19.57
CA GLU A 207 -11.03 -15.88 -18.13
C GLU A 207 -11.29 -14.61 -17.33
N LEU A 208 -10.77 -13.45 -17.78
CA LEU A 208 -10.99 -12.15 -17.13
C LEU A 208 -12.46 -11.74 -17.16
N THR A 209 -13.15 -11.93 -18.30
CA THR A 209 -14.59 -11.68 -18.43
C THR A 209 -15.38 -12.56 -17.46
N GLN A 210 -15.05 -13.85 -17.31
CA GLN A 210 -15.71 -14.74 -16.34
C GLN A 210 -15.48 -14.33 -14.90
N ILE A 211 -14.32 -13.73 -14.57
CA ILE A 211 -14.07 -13.17 -13.24
C ILE A 211 -14.94 -11.93 -13.04
N GLN A 212 -14.98 -11.03 -14.01
CA GLN A 212 -15.83 -9.83 -14.00
C GLN A 212 -17.31 -10.15 -13.79
N GLU A 213 -17.86 -11.11 -14.52
CA GLU A 213 -19.27 -11.51 -14.38
C GLU A 213 -19.65 -11.95 -12.95
N LYS A 214 -18.67 -12.49 -12.20
CA LYS A 214 -18.90 -12.91 -10.79
C LYS A 214 -18.90 -11.72 -9.83
N THR A 215 -18.33 -10.57 -10.17
CA THR A 215 -18.38 -9.38 -9.32
C THR A 215 -19.77 -8.73 -9.30
N GLY A 216 -20.63 -9.06 -10.25
CA GLY A 216 -21.99 -8.52 -10.35
C GLY A 216 -22.08 -7.15 -11.00
N ASP A 217 -21.00 -6.76 -11.69
CA ASP A 217 -20.87 -5.52 -12.46
C ASP A 217 -21.00 -5.76 -13.96
#